data_2c0c42f100bf48bfbdf58e411532893b
#
_entry.id   2c0c42f100bf48bfbdf58e411532893b
#
_cell.length_a   1.000
_cell.length_b   1.000
_cell.length_c   1.000
_cell.angle_alpha   90.00
_cell.angle_beta   90.00
_cell.angle_gamma   90.00
#
_symmetry.space_group_name_H-M   'P 1'
#
loop_
_entity.id
_entity.type
_entity.pdbx_description
1 polymer ?
#
loop_
_entity_poly.entity_id
_entity_poly.type
_entity_poly.pdbx_seq_one_letter_code
_entity_poly.pdbx_strand_id
1 'polypeptide(L)'
;MKKEHIDFICNLHGYLIRLKEIHWNTTNNAQHLLCDEISENLSDCEDRFTECAMGLSGEHFKVGDLKPYLPNAKELIPMLKELEDEIVSFRKTLNETEWGLTNVLDDMLEACGKYKYRATQK
;
A
#
# COMPACT_ATOMS: atom_id res chain seq x y z
N MET A 1 12.92 -12.85 7.38
CA MET A 1 12.45 -12.00 6.27
C MET A 1 13.47 -10.90 6.01
N LYS A 2 13.60 -10.47 4.76
CA LYS A 2 14.47 -9.34 4.43
C LYS A 2 13.96 -8.07 5.08
N LYS A 3 14.90 -7.25 5.56
CA LYS A 3 14.57 -5.96 6.18
C LYS A 3 13.76 -5.07 5.21
N GLU A 4 14.12 -5.08 3.93
CA GLU A 4 13.44 -4.28 2.90
C GLU A 4 11.97 -4.67 2.76
N HIS A 5 11.66 -5.96 2.91
CA HIS A 5 10.27 -6.44 2.86
C HIS A 5 9.50 -5.96 4.08
N ILE A 6 10.10 -6.06 5.26
CA ILE A 6 9.48 -5.59 6.51
C ILE A 6 9.23 -4.08 6.44
N ASP A 7 10.22 -3.32 5.98
CA ASP A 7 10.10 -1.87 5.84
C ASP A 7 8.98 -1.49 4.87
N PHE A 8 8.87 -2.21 3.75
CA PHE A 8 7.80 -1.95 2.78
C PHE A 8 6.42 -2.22 3.38
N ILE A 9 6.28 -3.31 4.15
CA ILE A 9 5.02 -3.63 4.85
C ILE A 9 4.67 -2.51 5.85
N CYS A 10 5.65 -2.02 6.59
CA CYS A 10 5.45 -0.91 7.52
C CYS A 10 5.00 0.36 6.80
N ASN A 11 5.57 0.62 5.63
CA ASN A 11 5.17 1.75 4.80
C ASN A 11 3.74 1.60 4.28
N LEU A 12 3.38 0.41 3.80
CA LEU A 12 2.00 0.14 3.35
C LEU A 12 1.00 0.41 4.47
N HIS A 13 1.32 -0.04 5.68
CA HIS A 13 0.43 0.18 6.81
C HIS A 13 0.29 1.65 7.17
N GLY A 14 1.34 2.44 6.98
CA GLY A 14 1.28 3.90 7.13
C GLY A 14 0.29 4.55 6.17
N TYR A 15 0.20 4.05 4.93
CA TYR A 15 -0.80 4.53 3.97
C TYR A 15 -2.22 4.18 4.41
N LEU A 16 -2.41 3.00 5.01
CA LEU A 16 -3.72 2.63 5.56
C LEU A 16 -4.16 3.59 6.66
N ILE A 17 -3.24 3.97 7.53
CA ILE A 17 -3.51 4.95 8.59
C ILE A 17 -3.87 6.30 7.98
N ARG A 18 -3.10 6.77 7.00
CA ARG A 18 -3.36 8.06 6.34
C ARG A 18 -4.70 8.07 5.62
N LEU A 19 -5.08 6.97 4.98
CA LEU A 19 -6.38 6.84 4.33
C LEU A 19 -7.51 7.00 5.33
N LYS A 20 -7.36 6.45 6.53
CA LYS A 20 -8.35 6.59 7.58
C LYS A 20 -8.50 8.05 8.02
N GLU A 21 -7.38 8.76 8.16
CA GLU A 21 -7.39 10.18 8.49
C GLU A 21 -8.08 11.01 7.41
N ILE A 22 -7.78 10.74 6.14
CA ILE A 22 -8.42 11.44 5.02
C ILE A 22 -9.92 11.14 5.00
N HIS A 23 -10.29 9.87 5.22
CA HIS A 23 -11.67 9.42 5.29
C HIS A 23 -12.47 10.19 6.34
N TRP A 24 -11.89 10.38 7.53
CA TRP A 24 -12.53 11.13 8.61
C TRP A 24 -12.56 12.64 8.36
N ASN A 25 -11.56 13.16 7.69
CA ASN A 25 -11.41 14.62 7.49
C ASN A 25 -12.24 15.16 6.34
N THR A 26 -12.52 14.36 5.32
CA THR A 26 -13.18 14.85 4.10
C THR A 26 -14.65 15.21 4.37
N THR A 27 -15.12 16.27 3.70
CA THR A 27 -16.52 16.66 3.69
C THR A 27 -17.21 16.21 2.39
N ASN A 28 -16.46 15.61 1.47
CA ASN A 28 -16.96 15.12 0.19
C ASN A 28 -17.34 13.64 0.35
N ASN A 29 -18.63 13.33 0.18
CA ASN A 29 -19.11 11.96 0.39
C ASN A 29 -18.52 10.95 -0.61
N ALA A 30 -18.31 11.35 -1.85
CA ALA A 30 -17.71 10.46 -2.84
C ALA A 30 -16.27 10.09 -2.44
N GLN A 31 -15.49 11.05 -1.96
CA GLN A 31 -14.15 10.79 -1.46
C GLN A 31 -14.16 9.95 -0.19
N HIS A 32 -15.11 10.20 0.71
CA HIS A 32 -15.29 9.43 1.93
C HIS A 32 -15.46 7.94 1.62
N LEU A 33 -16.37 7.62 0.70
CA LEU A 33 -16.63 6.23 0.28
C LEU A 33 -15.44 5.64 -0.49
N LEU A 34 -14.77 6.42 -1.33
CA LEU A 34 -13.62 5.97 -2.09
C LEU A 34 -12.46 5.59 -1.16
N CYS A 35 -12.24 6.34 -0.09
CA CYS A 35 -11.22 6.01 0.90
C CYS A 35 -11.42 4.63 1.51
N ASP A 36 -12.67 4.24 1.80
CA ASP A 36 -12.98 2.91 2.32
C ASP A 36 -12.63 1.82 1.31
N GLU A 37 -12.99 2.04 0.04
CA GLU A 37 -12.70 1.07 -1.02
C GLU A 37 -11.19 0.90 -1.22
N ILE A 38 -10.45 2.01 -1.23
CA ILE A 38 -8.99 1.97 -1.36
C ILE A 38 -8.37 1.25 -0.15
N SER A 39 -8.84 1.54 1.06
CA SER A 39 -8.33 0.91 2.27
C SER A 39 -8.52 -0.60 2.25
N GLU A 40 -9.69 -1.07 1.83
CA GLU A 40 -9.98 -2.50 1.73
C GLU A 40 -9.05 -3.17 0.72
N ASN A 41 -8.89 -2.58 -0.46
CA ASN A 41 -8.01 -3.10 -1.49
C ASN A 41 -6.55 -3.13 -1.02
N LEU A 42 -6.08 -2.04 -0.41
CA LEU A 42 -4.69 -1.95 0.06
C LEU A 42 -4.42 -2.93 1.19
N SER A 43 -5.38 -3.12 2.09
CA SER A 43 -5.27 -4.09 3.19
C SER A 43 -5.14 -5.51 2.64
N ASP A 44 -5.93 -5.86 1.64
CA ASP A 44 -5.84 -7.17 0.99
C ASP A 44 -4.48 -7.36 0.32
N CYS A 45 -3.98 -6.34 -0.35
CA CYS A 45 -2.66 -6.40 -0.98
C CYS A 45 -1.54 -6.50 0.05
N GLU A 46 -1.66 -5.80 1.17
CA GLU A 46 -0.70 -5.91 2.28
C GLU A 46 -0.61 -7.34 2.78
N ASP A 47 -1.76 -7.99 3.00
CA ASP A 47 -1.80 -9.38 3.43
C ASP A 47 -1.16 -10.30 2.39
N ARG A 48 -1.52 -10.14 1.12
CA ARG A 48 -0.96 -10.95 0.02
C ARG A 48 0.56 -10.80 -0.05
N PHE A 49 1.04 -9.56 0.02
CA PHE A 49 2.48 -9.29 -0.02
C PHE A 49 3.20 -9.94 1.15
N THR A 50 2.67 -9.74 2.36
CA THR A 50 3.28 -10.26 3.59
C THR A 50 3.33 -11.78 3.59
N GLU A 51 2.24 -12.43 3.22
CA GLU A 51 2.18 -13.90 3.17
C GLU A 51 3.13 -14.46 2.10
N CYS A 52 3.21 -13.80 0.94
CA CYS A 52 4.15 -14.21 -0.10
C CYS A 52 5.60 -14.04 0.36
N ALA A 53 5.92 -12.93 1.01
CA ALA A 53 7.26 -12.69 1.55
C ALA A 53 7.65 -13.71 2.64
N MET A 54 6.69 -14.07 3.51
CA MET A 54 6.91 -15.13 4.49
C MET A 54 7.16 -16.47 3.82
N GLY A 55 6.40 -16.79 2.78
CA GLY A 55 6.59 -18.04 2.03
C GLY A 55 7.97 -18.11 1.38
N LEU A 56 8.46 -17.01 0.83
CA LEU A 56 9.78 -16.95 0.21
C LEU A 56 10.92 -17.09 1.21
N SER A 57 10.78 -16.48 2.40
CA SER A 57 11.83 -16.48 3.42
C SER A 57 11.79 -17.71 4.32
N GLY A 58 10.64 -18.37 4.41
CA GLY A 58 10.42 -19.44 5.39
C GLY A 58 10.29 -18.93 6.81
N GLU A 59 10.16 -17.63 7.01
CA GLU A 59 10.05 -17.01 8.33
C GLU A 59 8.73 -16.26 8.46
N HIS A 60 8.24 -16.14 9.70
CA HIS A 60 7.03 -15.36 9.97
C HIS A 60 7.36 -13.92 10.30
N PHE A 61 6.45 -13.02 9.92
CA PHE A 61 6.46 -11.66 10.43
C PHE A 61 6.20 -11.71 11.93
N LYS A 62 7.01 -11.01 12.71
CA LYS A 62 6.96 -11.12 14.17
C LYS A 62 6.08 -10.05 14.79
N VAL A 63 5.39 -10.42 15.87
CA VAL A 63 4.65 -9.44 16.67
C VAL A 63 5.63 -8.37 17.17
N GLY A 64 5.27 -7.10 16.94
CA GLY A 64 6.12 -5.96 17.29
C GLY A 64 6.94 -5.40 16.13
N ASP A 65 7.04 -6.11 15.01
CA ASP A 65 7.80 -5.64 13.85
C ASP A 65 7.00 -4.67 12.96
N LEU A 66 5.68 -4.59 13.15
CA LEU A 66 4.85 -3.64 12.40
C LEU A 66 4.95 -2.26 13.05
N LYS A 67 5.79 -1.41 12.47
CA LYS A 67 6.03 -0.04 12.92
C LYS A 67 5.67 0.91 11.78
N PRO A 68 4.41 1.36 11.71
CA PRO A 68 3.95 2.12 10.55
C PRO A 68 4.71 3.41 10.32
N TYR A 69 5.06 3.66 9.06
CA TYR A 69 5.63 4.92 8.62
C TYR A 69 4.56 5.69 7.85
N LEU A 70 4.19 6.87 8.37
CA LEU A 70 3.17 7.68 7.72
C LEU A 70 3.74 8.36 6.48
N PRO A 71 2.98 8.39 5.36
CA PRO A 71 3.39 9.15 4.19
C PRO A 71 3.34 10.65 4.46
N ASN A 72 4.01 11.44 3.62
CA ASN A 72 4.04 12.90 3.75
C ASN A 72 2.73 13.55 3.30
N ALA A 73 2.14 13.04 2.22
CA ALA A 73 0.92 13.61 1.66
C ALA A 73 -0.25 13.46 2.62
N LYS A 74 -1.09 14.50 2.69
CA LYS A 74 -2.25 14.56 3.59
C LYS A 74 -3.57 14.65 2.82
N GLU A 75 -3.51 14.63 1.49
CA GLU A 75 -4.68 14.65 0.61
C GLU A 75 -4.67 13.43 -0.27
N LEU A 76 -5.85 13.01 -0.74
CA LEU A 76 -6.02 11.71 -1.40
C LEU A 76 -5.18 11.56 -2.67
N ILE A 77 -5.29 12.50 -3.61
CA ILE A 77 -4.57 12.36 -4.89
C ILE A 77 -3.06 12.40 -4.70
N PRO A 78 -2.48 13.39 -3.97
CA PRO A 78 -1.05 13.36 -3.67
C PRO A 78 -0.61 12.09 -2.93
N MET A 79 -1.44 11.56 -2.02
CA MET A 79 -1.11 10.34 -1.30
C MET A 79 -1.05 9.13 -2.23
N LEU A 80 -2.00 9.02 -3.16
CA LEU A 80 -2.00 7.93 -4.15
C LEU A 80 -0.75 8.01 -5.05
N LYS A 81 -0.32 9.22 -5.40
CA LYS A 81 0.89 9.43 -6.18
C LYS A 81 2.13 9.02 -5.39
N GLU A 82 2.19 9.38 -4.12
CA GLU A 82 3.30 8.98 -3.24
C GLU A 82 3.37 7.46 -3.10
N LEU A 83 2.24 6.80 -2.90
CA LEU A 83 2.13 5.35 -2.83
C LEU A 83 2.60 4.70 -4.13
N GLU A 84 2.14 5.21 -5.27
CA GLU A 84 2.55 4.69 -6.58
C GLU A 84 4.06 4.78 -6.77
N ASP A 85 4.66 5.93 -6.44
CA ASP A 85 6.10 6.13 -6.57
C ASP A 85 6.88 5.17 -5.66
N GLU A 86 6.38 4.92 -4.45
CA GLU A 86 7.02 3.99 -3.53
C GLU A 86 6.96 2.55 -4.03
N ILE A 87 5.81 2.15 -4.56
CA ILE A 87 5.65 0.80 -5.13
C ILE A 87 6.61 0.60 -6.31
N VAL A 88 6.67 1.59 -7.22
CA VAL A 88 7.57 1.53 -8.37
C VAL A 88 9.02 1.42 -7.91
N SER A 89 9.43 2.23 -6.94
CA SER A 89 10.80 2.21 -6.41
C SER A 89 11.13 0.87 -5.78
N PHE A 90 10.22 0.32 -4.98
CA PHE A 90 10.42 -0.96 -4.33
C PHE A 90 10.47 -2.10 -5.36
N ARG A 91 9.58 -2.08 -6.36
CA ARG A 91 9.54 -3.10 -7.41
C ARG A 91 10.89 -3.21 -8.13
N LYS A 92 11.57 -2.10 -8.34
CA LYS A 92 12.89 -2.08 -9.00
C LYS A 92 13.98 -2.76 -8.18
N THR A 93 13.78 -2.97 -6.88
CA THR A 93 14.76 -3.64 -6.01
C THR A 93 14.60 -5.15 -6.01
N LEU A 94 13.49 -5.67 -6.53
CA LEU A 94 13.22 -7.10 -6.54
C LEU A 94 14.05 -7.82 -7.58
N ASN A 95 14.51 -9.04 -7.25
CA ASN A 95 15.22 -9.90 -8.19
C ASN A 95 14.30 -10.99 -8.74
N GLU A 96 14.81 -11.77 -9.70
CA GLU A 96 14.04 -12.80 -10.41
C GLU A 96 13.53 -13.92 -9.52
N THR A 97 14.15 -14.13 -8.35
CA THR A 97 13.77 -15.22 -7.45
C THR A 97 12.68 -14.84 -6.47
N GLU A 98 12.25 -13.60 -6.46
CA GLU A 98 11.21 -13.11 -5.54
C GLU A 98 9.81 -13.29 -6.17
N TRP A 99 9.48 -14.56 -6.39
CA TRP A 99 8.26 -14.99 -7.07
C TRP A 99 7.00 -14.51 -6.36
N GLY A 100 6.06 -14.00 -7.13
CA GLY A 100 4.76 -13.59 -6.63
C GLY A 100 4.71 -12.16 -6.09
N LEU A 101 5.81 -11.63 -5.57
CA LEU A 101 5.83 -10.25 -5.07
C LEU A 101 5.56 -9.23 -6.18
N THR A 102 6.16 -9.42 -7.35
CA THR A 102 5.94 -8.52 -8.49
C THR A 102 4.48 -8.51 -8.93
N ASN A 103 3.80 -9.65 -8.88
CA ASN A 103 2.38 -9.74 -9.26
C ASN A 103 1.52 -8.88 -8.31
N VAL A 104 1.77 -8.97 -7.00
CA VAL A 104 1.04 -8.15 -6.03
C VAL A 104 1.29 -6.67 -6.29
N LEU A 105 2.56 -6.30 -6.50
CA LEU A 105 2.92 -4.91 -6.77
C LEU A 105 2.28 -4.38 -8.05
N ASP A 106 2.22 -5.20 -9.10
CA ASP A 106 1.58 -4.82 -10.36
C ASP A 106 0.08 -4.61 -10.17
N ASP A 107 -0.59 -5.45 -9.38
CA ASP A 107 -2.00 -5.27 -9.03
C ASP A 107 -2.22 -3.97 -8.25
N MET A 108 -1.30 -3.64 -7.34
CA MET A 108 -1.36 -2.40 -6.58
C MET A 108 -1.17 -1.17 -7.49
N LEU A 109 -0.27 -1.25 -8.46
CA LEU A 109 -0.06 -0.15 -9.42
C LEU A 109 -1.27 0.07 -10.31
N GLU A 110 -1.89 -1.01 -10.78
CA GLU A 110 -3.14 -0.92 -11.53
C GLU A 110 -4.23 -0.24 -10.71
N ALA A 111 -4.36 -0.64 -9.45
CA ALA A 111 -5.33 -0.05 -8.52
C ALA A 111 -5.05 1.44 -8.28
N CYS A 112 -3.78 1.82 -8.08
CA CYS A 112 -3.41 3.23 -7.89
C CYS A 112 -3.82 4.09 -9.09
N GLY A 113 -3.59 3.61 -10.30
CA GLY A 113 -3.99 4.31 -11.51
C GLY A 113 -5.50 4.52 -11.60
N LYS A 114 -6.25 3.46 -11.32
CA LYS A 114 -7.71 3.49 -11.32
C LYS A 114 -8.27 4.42 -10.25
N TYR A 115 -7.72 4.37 -9.04
CA TYR A 115 -8.19 5.22 -7.95
C TYR A 115 -7.82 6.69 -8.14
N LYS A 116 -6.65 6.98 -8.71
CA LYS A 116 -6.29 8.36 -9.08
C LYS A 116 -7.31 8.95 -10.06
N TYR A 117 -7.70 8.15 -11.05
CA TYR A 117 -8.72 8.56 -12.00
C TYR A 117 -10.06 8.82 -11.30
N ARG A 118 -10.51 7.87 -10.48
CA ARG A 118 -11.79 8.00 -9.78
C ARG A 118 -11.81 9.17 -8.80
N ALA A 119 -10.67 9.47 -8.18
CA ALA A 119 -10.56 10.60 -7.26
C ALA A 119 -10.75 11.96 -7.92
N THR A 120 -10.61 12.04 -9.26
CA THR A 120 -10.86 13.27 -10.00
C THR A 120 -12.33 13.43 -10.40
N GLN A 121 -13.15 12.40 -10.25
CA GLN A 121 -14.56 12.43 -10.62
C GLN A 121 -15.37 13.22 -9.58
N LYS A 122 -16.33 14.01 -10.05
CA LYS A 122 -17.17 14.84 -9.18
C LYS A 122 -18.58 14.27 -9.06
#